data_3a2bbe893c84cee10edd537fc3d0f9be
#
_entry.id   3a2bbe893c84cee10edd537fc3d0f9be
#
_cell.length_a   1.000
_cell.length_b   1.000
_cell.length_c   1.000
_cell.angle_alpha   90.00
_cell.angle_beta   90.00
_cell.angle_gamma   90.00
#
_symmetry.space_group_name_H-M   'P 1'
#
loop_
_entity.id
_entity.type
_entity.pdbx_description
1 polymer ?
#
loop_
_entity_poly.entity_id
_entity_poly.type
_entity_poly.pdbx_seq_one_letter_code
_entity_poly.pdbx_strand_id
1 'polypeptide(L)' 'MLASADDAKKVQAQIGDLANNLGRLNNIYGNMLTAMQGRS' A
#
# COMPACT_ATOMS: atom_id res chain seq x y z
N MET A 1 -13.16 -17.00 20.24
CA MET A 1 -14.00 -17.37 19.07
C MET A 1 -13.30 -17.07 17.77
N LEU A 2 -13.43 -17.93 16.81
CA LEU A 2 -12.80 -17.73 15.52
C LEU A 2 -13.57 -16.72 14.69
N ALA A 3 -12.83 -16.02 13.83
CA ALA A 3 -13.44 -15.06 12.93
C ALA A 3 -14.35 -15.78 11.95
N SER A 4 -15.45 -15.13 11.60
CA SER A 4 -16.36 -15.69 10.61
C SER A 4 -15.80 -15.48 9.20
N ALA A 5 -16.45 -16.11 8.20
CA ALA A 5 -16.07 -15.93 6.82
C ALA A 5 -16.20 -14.46 6.40
N ASP A 6 -17.19 -13.77 6.95
CA ASP A 6 -17.38 -12.34 6.65
C ASP A 6 -16.21 -11.52 7.17
N ASP A 7 -15.75 -11.83 8.37
CA ASP A 7 -14.60 -11.13 8.95
C ASP A 7 -13.34 -11.38 8.13
N ALA A 8 -13.17 -12.62 7.67
CA ALA A 8 -12.03 -12.96 6.83
C ALA A 8 -12.04 -12.16 5.53
N LYS A 9 -13.20 -11.97 4.93
CA LYS A 9 -13.34 -11.19 3.70
C LYS A 9 -13.00 -9.74 3.95
N LYS A 10 -13.42 -9.20 5.11
CA LYS A 10 -13.10 -7.82 5.45
C LYS A 10 -11.60 -7.63 5.61
N VAL A 11 -10.94 -8.58 6.26
CA VAL A 11 -9.50 -8.52 6.44
C VAL A 11 -8.80 -8.57 5.08
N GLN A 12 -9.24 -9.45 4.19
CA GLN A 12 -8.66 -9.52 2.86
C GLN A 12 -8.80 -8.20 2.09
N ALA A 13 -9.97 -7.58 2.22
CA ALA A 13 -10.20 -6.30 1.56
C ALA A 13 -9.27 -5.22 2.11
N GLN A 14 -9.08 -5.22 3.42
CA GLN A 14 -8.19 -4.24 4.06
C GLN A 14 -6.74 -4.46 3.65
N ILE A 15 -6.33 -5.71 3.53
CA ILE A 15 -4.98 -6.02 3.07
C ILE A 15 -4.78 -5.53 1.63
N GLY A 16 -5.79 -5.71 0.80
CA GLY A 16 -5.74 -5.21 -0.57
C GLY A 16 -5.59 -3.69 -0.62
N ASP A 17 -6.35 -2.99 0.22
CA ASP A 17 -6.26 -1.54 0.29
C ASP A 17 -4.89 -1.10 0.77
N LEU A 18 -4.36 -1.78 1.76
CA LEU A 18 -3.03 -1.48 2.29
C LEU A 18 -1.98 -1.68 1.20
N ALA A 19 -2.06 -2.76 0.46
CA ALA A 19 -1.12 -3.04 -0.62
C ALA A 19 -1.15 -1.92 -1.67
N ASN A 20 -2.36 -1.45 -2.02
CA ASN A 20 -2.52 -0.36 -2.96
C ASN A 20 -1.90 0.93 -2.43
N ASN A 21 -2.13 1.23 -1.16
CA ASN A 21 -1.58 2.42 -0.53
C ASN A 21 -0.05 2.37 -0.51
N LEU A 22 0.51 1.21 -0.20
CA LEU A 22 1.96 1.04 -0.20
C LEU A 22 2.54 1.22 -1.59
N GLY A 23 1.83 0.72 -2.61
CA GLY A 23 2.25 0.91 -3.99
C GLY A 23 2.33 2.38 -4.37
N ARG A 24 1.32 3.15 -3.96
CA ARG A 24 1.31 4.59 -4.22
C ARG A 24 2.45 5.29 -3.51
N LEU A 25 2.66 4.94 -2.26
CA LEU A 25 3.77 5.51 -1.49
C LEU A 25 5.09 5.20 -2.16
N ASN A 26 5.26 3.98 -2.62
CA ASN A 26 6.48 3.58 -3.28
C ASN A 26 6.72 4.41 -4.55
N ASN A 27 5.67 4.67 -5.31
CA ASN A 27 5.76 5.52 -6.49
C ASN A 27 6.17 6.94 -6.14
N ILE A 28 5.59 7.47 -5.07
CA ILE A 28 5.92 8.83 -4.61
C ILE A 28 7.38 8.90 -4.20
N TYR A 29 7.84 7.91 -3.44
CA TYR A 29 9.25 7.86 -3.04
C TYR A 29 10.17 7.77 -4.24
N GLY A 30 9.79 6.95 -5.22
CA GLY A 30 10.58 6.83 -6.44
C GLY A 30 10.69 8.14 -7.18
N ASN A 31 9.58 8.86 -7.28
CA ASN A 31 9.54 10.15 -7.93
C ASN A 31 10.38 11.18 -7.18
N MET A 32 10.32 11.15 -5.86
CA MET A 32 11.11 12.05 -5.04
C MET A 32 12.60 11.80 -5.21
N LEU A 33 12.99 10.53 -5.20
CA LEU A 33 14.39 10.18 -5.41
C LEU A 33 14.88 10.66 -6.77
N THR A 34 14.08 10.43 -7.80
CA THR A 34 14.44 10.86 -9.14
C THR A 34 14.60 12.37 -9.20
N ALA A 35 13.68 13.09 -8.58
CA ALA A 35 13.75 14.56 -8.57
C ALA A 35 15.00 15.06 -7.84
N MET A 36 15.32 14.43 -6.72
CA MET A 36 16.50 14.82 -5.96
C MET A 36 17.78 14.54 -6.74
N GLN A 37 17.86 13.38 -7.36
CA GLN A 37 19.04 13.01 -8.14
C GLN A 37 19.16 13.89 -9.39
N GLY A 38 18.04 14.19 -10.00
CA GLY A 38 18.04 15.01 -11.20
C GLY A 38 18.46 16.44 -10.94
N ARG A 39 18.37 16.89 -9.70
CA ARG A 39 18.71 18.28 -9.34
C ARG A 39 20.13 18.44 -8.86
N SER A 40 20.76 17.36 -8.52
CA SER A 40 22.12 17.42 -7.95
C SER A 40 23.18 17.79 -8.99
#